data_681f22b56f33ff6eda14f2dde90fbeb1
#
_entry.id   681f22b56f33ff6eda14f2dde90fbeb1
#
_cell.length_a   1.000
_cell.length_b   1.000
_cell.length_c   1.000
_cell.angle_alpha   90.00
_cell.angle_beta   90.00
_cell.angle_gamma   90.00
#
_symmetry.space_group_name_H-M   'P 1'
#
loop_
_entity.id
_entity.type
_entity.pdbx_description
1 polymer ?
#
loop_
_entity_poly.entity_id
_entity_poly.type
_entity_poly.pdbx_seq_one_letter_code
_entity_poly.pdbx_strand_id
1 'polypeptide(L)'
;MITKLTLGPGPGWREQKQRDLEKGKESIAIDLIPEFEPDIVADITHGFIDLLDGGQFDEIEAYHIFEHLEMNADFKQVMWDCLNTLNPGGTLDICVPYWKSNSAVECFEHTRFFNENSFMNFYANPYYKEMKLPMFDLVLKELRPKDGELEVHVILRKPL
;
A
#
# COMPACT_ATOMS: atom_id res chain seq x y z
N MET A 1 -2.39 3.39 21.38
CA MET A 1 -3.27 3.60 20.21
C MET A 1 -2.45 3.18 19.00
N ILE A 2 -3.02 2.40 18.08
CA ILE A 2 -2.34 1.95 16.86
C ILE A 2 -2.30 3.13 15.88
N THR A 3 -1.13 3.42 15.31
CA THR A 3 -0.98 4.46 14.29
C THR A 3 -1.09 3.85 12.90
N LYS A 4 -1.91 4.45 12.01
CA LYS A 4 -2.18 3.94 10.67
C LYS A 4 -1.98 5.02 9.61
N LEU A 5 -1.27 4.68 8.54
CA LEU A 5 -1.18 5.46 7.30
C LEU A 5 -2.02 4.79 6.21
N THR A 6 -2.86 5.54 5.51
CA THR A 6 -3.58 5.07 4.33
C THR A 6 -3.08 5.79 3.08
N LEU A 7 -2.63 5.03 2.10
CA LEU A 7 -2.21 5.55 0.80
C LEU A 7 -3.37 5.42 -0.18
N GLY A 8 -3.78 6.55 -0.80
CA GLY A 8 -4.86 6.59 -1.77
C GLY A 8 -6.21 6.10 -1.24
N PRO A 9 -6.74 6.66 -0.15
CA PRO A 9 -7.99 6.17 0.43
C PRO A 9 -9.21 6.30 -0.48
N GLY A 10 -9.14 7.16 -1.49
CA GLY A 10 -10.26 7.44 -2.35
C GLY A 10 -11.43 8.13 -1.64
N PRO A 11 -12.63 8.13 -2.25
CA PRO A 11 -13.81 8.72 -1.66
C PRO A 11 -14.24 7.98 -0.38
N GLY A 12 -14.74 8.72 0.61
CA GLY A 12 -15.18 8.15 1.90
C GLY A 12 -14.09 8.05 2.96
N TRP A 13 -12.95 8.72 2.76
CA TRP A 13 -11.87 8.73 3.74
C TRP A 13 -12.30 9.19 5.13
N ARG A 14 -13.12 10.23 5.23
CA ARG A 14 -13.56 10.76 6.53
C ARG A 14 -14.34 9.74 7.35
N GLU A 15 -15.22 8.98 6.70
CA GLU A 15 -15.97 7.90 7.36
C GLU A 15 -15.05 6.73 7.75
N GLN A 16 -14.04 6.44 6.93
CA GLN A 16 -13.04 5.42 7.28
C GLN A 16 -12.22 5.86 8.49
N LYS A 17 -11.74 7.09 8.51
CA LYS A 17 -10.98 7.67 9.63
C LYS A 17 -11.78 7.61 10.94
N GLN A 18 -13.08 7.91 10.88
CA GLN A 18 -13.96 7.80 12.05
C GLN A 18 -14.09 6.34 12.52
N ARG A 19 -14.27 5.38 11.60
CA ARG A 19 -14.31 3.94 11.94
C ARG A 19 -12.99 3.44 12.51
N ASP A 20 -11.86 3.96 12.03
CA ASP A 20 -10.53 3.62 12.55
C ASP A 20 -10.39 4.13 13.99
N LEU A 21 -10.80 5.38 14.26
CA LEU A 21 -10.78 5.95 15.61
C LEU A 21 -11.62 5.14 16.60
N GLU A 22 -12.82 4.70 16.21
CA GLU A 22 -13.69 3.83 17.01
C GLU A 22 -13.06 2.47 17.34
N LYS A 23 -12.14 2.01 16.48
CA LYS A 23 -11.34 0.78 16.68
C LYS A 23 -10.01 1.04 17.43
N GLY A 24 -9.79 2.24 17.93
CA GLY A 24 -8.56 2.61 18.64
C GLY A 24 -7.36 2.84 17.73
N LYS A 25 -7.58 3.20 16.47
CA LYS A 25 -6.54 3.56 15.50
C LYS A 25 -6.55 5.07 15.25
N GLU A 26 -5.38 5.67 15.27
CA GLU A 26 -5.16 7.04 14.82
C GLU A 26 -4.67 6.99 13.37
N SER A 27 -5.49 7.46 12.43
CA SER A 27 -5.24 7.33 10.99
C SER A 27 -4.99 8.67 10.34
N ILE A 28 -4.01 8.70 9.43
CA ILE A 28 -3.83 9.78 8.44
C ILE A 28 -3.81 9.19 7.04
N ALA A 29 -4.09 10.01 6.03
CA ALA A 29 -4.08 9.60 4.64
C ALA A 29 -3.35 10.57 3.73
N ILE A 30 -2.73 9.99 2.69
CA ILE A 30 -2.17 10.72 1.55
C ILE A 30 -2.95 10.31 0.31
N ASP A 31 -3.44 11.28 -0.45
CA ASP A 31 -4.08 11.06 -1.76
C ASP A 31 -3.68 12.18 -2.72
N LEU A 32 -3.65 11.86 -4.01
CA LEU A 32 -3.39 12.83 -5.07
C LEU A 32 -4.60 13.75 -5.30
N ILE A 33 -5.81 13.27 -5.00
CA ILE A 33 -7.08 13.91 -5.34
C ILE A 33 -7.62 14.69 -4.13
N PRO A 34 -7.56 16.04 -4.14
CA PRO A 34 -7.99 16.86 -3.00
C PRO A 34 -9.49 16.74 -2.70
N GLU A 35 -10.32 16.40 -3.71
CA GLU A 35 -11.77 16.21 -3.55
C GLU A 35 -12.13 15.04 -2.63
N PHE A 36 -11.21 14.10 -2.40
CA PHE A 36 -11.38 13.02 -1.43
C PHE A 36 -11.08 13.43 0.01
N GLU A 37 -10.64 14.70 0.18
CA GLU A 37 -10.35 15.32 1.48
C GLU A 37 -9.35 14.51 2.34
N PRO A 38 -8.20 14.06 1.78
CA PRO A 38 -7.17 13.39 2.56
C PRO A 38 -6.55 14.36 3.56
N ASP A 39 -5.79 13.84 4.52
CA ASP A 39 -5.04 14.70 5.46
C ASP A 39 -3.86 15.39 4.76
N ILE A 40 -3.28 14.73 3.75
CA ILE A 40 -2.16 15.24 2.94
C ILE A 40 -2.51 15.05 1.47
N VAL A 41 -2.51 16.12 0.69
CA VAL A 41 -2.65 16.07 -0.78
C VAL A 41 -1.28 16.00 -1.40
N ALA A 42 -0.91 14.85 -1.96
CA ALA A 42 0.40 14.64 -2.58
C ALA A 42 0.42 13.44 -3.53
N ASP A 43 1.36 13.49 -4.48
CA ASP A 43 1.74 12.36 -5.31
C ASP A 43 2.81 11.53 -4.60
N ILE A 44 2.45 10.31 -4.21
CA ILE A 44 3.35 9.41 -3.47
C ILE A 44 4.54 8.92 -4.31
N THR A 45 4.49 9.02 -5.64
CA THR A 45 5.59 8.60 -6.53
C THR A 45 6.83 9.48 -6.38
N HIS A 46 6.67 10.69 -5.89
CA HIS A 46 7.76 11.63 -5.62
C HIS A 46 8.42 11.42 -4.23
N GLY A 47 7.97 10.40 -3.49
CA GLY A 47 8.37 10.17 -2.10
C GLY A 47 7.44 10.87 -1.11
N PHE A 48 7.14 10.20 0.01
CA PHE A 48 6.20 10.75 1.00
C PHE A 48 6.75 10.81 2.43
N ILE A 49 7.98 10.35 2.67
CA ILE A 49 8.59 10.34 4.01
C ILE A 49 8.63 11.74 4.62
N ASP A 50 9.08 12.73 3.84
CA ASP A 50 9.24 14.11 4.30
C ASP A 50 7.90 14.80 4.62
N LEU A 51 6.78 14.26 4.08
CA LEU A 51 5.43 14.77 4.32
C LEU A 51 4.89 14.38 5.69
N LEU A 52 5.52 13.43 6.36
CA LEU A 52 5.05 12.80 7.59
C LEU A 52 5.74 13.32 8.85
N ASP A 53 6.59 14.34 8.75
CA ASP A 53 7.34 14.96 9.87
C ASP A 53 8.03 13.92 10.79
N GLY A 54 8.58 12.85 10.20
CA GLY A 54 9.22 11.77 10.92
C GLY A 54 8.26 10.79 11.60
N GLY A 55 6.96 10.87 11.27
CA GLY A 55 5.94 9.93 11.76
C GLY A 55 6.27 8.49 11.41
N GLN A 56 6.02 7.60 12.38
CA GLN A 56 6.15 6.16 12.24
C GLN A 56 4.80 5.51 12.48
N PHE A 57 4.50 4.43 11.74
CA PHE A 57 3.20 3.79 11.73
C PHE A 57 3.29 2.31 12.08
N ASP A 58 2.28 1.82 12.77
CA ASP A 58 2.13 0.38 13.07
C ASP A 58 1.50 -0.35 11.89
N GLU A 59 0.67 0.37 11.11
CA GLU A 59 0.00 -0.16 9.91
C GLU A 59 0.10 0.84 8.76
N ILE A 60 0.38 0.34 7.55
CA ILE A 60 0.18 1.07 6.30
C ILE A 60 -0.81 0.28 5.46
N GLU A 61 -1.87 0.93 4.97
CA GLU A 61 -2.85 0.37 4.05
C GLU A 61 -2.66 0.98 2.67
N ALA A 62 -2.55 0.14 1.64
CA ALA A 62 -2.39 0.54 0.25
C ALA A 62 -3.31 -0.32 -0.64
N TYR A 63 -4.59 0.06 -0.71
CA TYR A 63 -5.60 -0.65 -1.46
C TYR A 63 -5.87 0.05 -2.79
N HIS A 64 -5.72 -0.68 -3.90
CA HIS A 64 -5.94 -0.18 -5.25
C HIS A 64 -5.07 1.05 -5.60
N ILE A 65 -3.78 0.95 -5.30
CA ILE A 65 -2.77 1.99 -5.55
C ILE A 65 -1.67 1.48 -6.48
N PHE A 66 -1.15 0.29 -6.23
CA PHE A 66 0.03 -0.20 -6.93
C PHE A 66 -0.20 -0.45 -8.43
N GLU A 67 -1.44 -0.72 -8.85
CA GLU A 67 -1.83 -0.87 -10.26
C GLU A 67 -1.70 0.42 -11.07
N HIS A 68 -1.71 1.58 -10.40
CA HIS A 68 -1.59 2.90 -11.01
C HIS A 68 -0.14 3.40 -11.12
N LEU A 69 0.83 2.71 -10.50
CA LEU A 69 2.23 3.12 -10.53
C LEU A 69 2.88 2.74 -11.86
N GLU A 70 3.09 3.70 -12.75
CA GLU A 70 3.56 3.45 -14.12
C GLU A 70 5.02 2.98 -14.18
N MET A 71 5.91 3.65 -13.45
CA MET A 71 7.34 3.38 -13.51
C MET A 71 7.79 2.36 -12.47
N ASN A 72 8.76 1.53 -12.81
CA ASN A 72 9.40 0.63 -11.83
C ASN A 72 10.11 1.41 -10.71
N ALA A 73 10.61 2.61 -11.04
CA ALA A 73 11.24 3.49 -10.06
C ALA A 73 10.23 3.95 -9.00
N ASP A 74 9.03 4.35 -9.41
CA ASP A 74 7.96 4.81 -8.54
C ASP A 74 7.50 3.70 -7.60
N PHE A 75 7.27 2.50 -8.15
CA PHE A 75 6.92 1.32 -7.36
C PHE A 75 7.99 1.03 -6.29
N LYS A 76 9.26 1.06 -6.67
CA LYS A 76 10.38 0.83 -5.76
C LYS A 76 10.45 1.92 -4.69
N GLN A 77 10.25 3.20 -5.08
CA GLN A 77 10.25 4.33 -4.15
C GLN A 77 9.15 4.19 -3.10
N VAL A 78 7.92 3.93 -3.52
CA VAL A 78 6.78 3.74 -2.61
C VAL A 78 7.03 2.59 -1.64
N MET A 79 7.58 1.46 -2.11
CA MET A 79 7.91 0.32 -1.23
C MET A 79 9.01 0.66 -0.22
N TRP A 80 10.02 1.47 -0.60
CA TRP A 80 11.05 1.95 0.31
C TRP A 80 10.47 2.90 1.36
N ASP A 81 9.61 3.82 0.95
CA ASP A 81 8.96 4.76 1.85
C ASP A 81 8.07 4.03 2.86
N CYS A 82 7.32 3.03 2.41
CA CYS A 82 6.55 2.17 3.32
C CYS A 82 7.46 1.47 4.35
N LEU A 83 8.58 0.86 3.91
CA LEU A 83 9.49 0.20 4.85
C LEU A 83 10.08 1.19 5.86
N ASN A 84 10.46 2.39 5.41
CA ASN A 84 11.12 3.38 6.26
C ASN A 84 10.17 4.03 7.27
N THR A 85 8.90 4.20 6.92
CA THR A 85 7.88 4.82 7.78
C THR A 85 7.15 3.83 8.70
N LEU A 86 7.30 2.52 8.50
CA LEU A 86 6.79 1.53 9.45
C LEU A 86 7.64 1.45 10.72
N ASN A 87 6.99 1.28 11.86
CA ASN A 87 7.63 0.81 13.09
C ASN A 87 8.22 -0.60 12.89
N PRO A 88 9.30 -0.98 13.60
CA PRO A 88 9.74 -2.39 13.61
C PRO A 88 8.58 -3.32 13.98
N GLY A 89 8.32 -4.35 13.19
CA GLY A 89 7.17 -5.25 13.34
C GLY A 89 5.85 -4.71 12.78
N GLY A 90 5.79 -3.46 12.33
CA GLY A 90 4.62 -2.87 11.68
C GLY A 90 4.34 -3.51 10.31
N THR A 91 3.11 -3.36 9.81
CA THR A 91 2.63 -4.08 8.63
C THR A 91 2.24 -3.15 7.48
N LEU A 92 2.53 -3.59 6.25
CA LEU A 92 2.03 -3.03 5.01
C LEU A 92 0.98 -3.99 4.44
N ASP A 93 -0.26 -3.54 4.40
CA ASP A 93 -1.42 -4.27 3.92
C ASP A 93 -1.77 -3.79 2.50
N ILE A 94 -1.67 -4.68 1.52
CA ILE A 94 -1.80 -4.38 0.09
C ILE A 94 -2.95 -5.17 -0.50
N CYS A 95 -3.86 -4.49 -1.20
CA CYS A 95 -4.83 -5.11 -2.09
C CYS A 95 -4.73 -4.51 -3.48
N VAL A 96 -4.70 -5.38 -4.49
CA VAL A 96 -4.69 -4.98 -5.91
C VAL A 96 -5.57 -5.94 -6.73
N PRO A 97 -6.12 -5.50 -7.87
CA PRO A 97 -6.91 -6.38 -8.72
C PRO A 97 -6.08 -7.58 -9.20
N TYR A 98 -6.67 -8.79 -9.16
CA TYR A 98 -6.05 -9.97 -9.76
C TYR A 98 -6.06 -9.84 -11.29
N TRP A 99 -4.97 -10.17 -11.95
CA TRP A 99 -4.77 -9.92 -13.39
C TRP A 99 -5.83 -10.51 -14.32
N LYS A 100 -6.60 -11.52 -13.88
CA LYS A 100 -7.72 -12.11 -14.62
C LYS A 100 -9.08 -11.51 -14.26
N SER A 101 -9.15 -10.60 -13.31
CA SER A 101 -10.38 -9.89 -12.96
C SER A 101 -10.68 -8.79 -13.98
N ASN A 102 -11.95 -8.50 -14.21
CA ASN A 102 -12.33 -7.37 -15.07
C ASN A 102 -11.81 -6.05 -14.51
N SER A 103 -11.88 -5.87 -13.19
CA SER A 103 -11.36 -4.69 -12.51
C SER A 103 -9.87 -4.39 -12.80
N ALA A 104 -9.08 -5.42 -13.16
CA ALA A 104 -7.69 -5.20 -13.53
C ALA A 104 -7.52 -4.52 -14.90
N VAL A 105 -8.47 -4.70 -15.83
CA VAL A 105 -8.35 -4.29 -17.23
C VAL A 105 -9.37 -3.24 -17.68
N GLU A 106 -10.43 -3.02 -16.91
CA GLU A 106 -11.49 -2.05 -17.26
C GLU A 106 -11.04 -0.58 -17.07
N CYS A 107 -10.15 -0.33 -16.11
CA CYS A 107 -9.62 1.01 -15.88
C CYS A 107 -8.39 1.24 -16.78
N PHE A 108 -8.46 2.23 -17.66
CA PHE A 108 -7.34 2.56 -18.57
C PHE A 108 -6.09 3.09 -17.83
N GLU A 109 -6.24 3.54 -16.58
CA GLU A 109 -5.13 4.00 -15.73
C GLU A 109 -4.39 2.86 -15.03
N HIS A 110 -4.87 1.61 -15.14
CA HIS A 110 -4.18 0.45 -14.62
C HIS A 110 -3.04 0.05 -15.56
N THR A 111 -1.83 0.36 -15.16
CA THR A 111 -0.61 0.10 -15.95
C THR A 111 0.10 -1.19 -15.54
N ARG A 112 -0.30 -1.79 -14.40
CA ARG A 112 0.28 -3.02 -13.86
C ARG A 112 -0.77 -4.07 -13.56
N PHE A 113 -0.38 -5.32 -13.80
CA PHE A 113 -1.22 -6.48 -13.55
C PHE A 113 -0.56 -7.39 -12.53
N PHE A 114 -1.33 -7.86 -11.55
CA PHE A 114 -0.83 -8.59 -10.40
C PHE A 114 -1.40 -10.00 -10.29
N ASN A 115 -0.54 -10.91 -9.87
CA ASN A 115 -0.91 -12.23 -9.39
C ASN A 115 -0.39 -12.42 -7.95
N GLU A 116 -0.70 -13.54 -7.34
CA GLU A 116 -0.31 -13.87 -5.97
C GLU A 116 1.20 -13.87 -5.70
N ASN A 117 2.03 -13.91 -6.75
CA ASN A 117 3.49 -13.90 -6.63
C ASN A 117 4.15 -12.56 -6.99
N SER A 118 3.37 -11.56 -7.39
CA SER A 118 3.90 -10.28 -7.88
C SER A 118 4.75 -9.52 -6.86
N PHE A 119 4.48 -9.71 -5.56
CA PHE A 119 5.25 -9.09 -4.47
C PHE A 119 6.39 -9.96 -3.94
N MET A 120 6.65 -11.16 -4.52
CA MET A 120 7.64 -12.12 -4.02
C MET A 120 9.05 -11.54 -3.91
N ASN A 121 9.40 -10.57 -4.75
CA ASN A 121 10.70 -9.92 -4.75
C ASN A 121 11.00 -9.16 -3.47
N PHE A 122 9.99 -8.78 -2.71
CA PHE A 122 10.11 -8.01 -1.48
C PHE A 122 10.19 -8.88 -0.21
N TYR A 123 10.04 -10.22 -0.32
CA TYR A 123 10.11 -11.09 0.87
C TYR A 123 10.85 -12.43 0.66
N ALA A 124 11.01 -12.92 -0.57
CA ALA A 124 11.51 -14.29 -0.78
C ALA A 124 12.64 -14.44 -1.80
N ASN A 125 12.99 -13.38 -2.56
CA ASN A 125 13.94 -13.53 -3.65
C ASN A 125 15.34 -13.03 -3.29
N PRO A 126 16.33 -13.94 -3.07
CA PRO A 126 17.70 -13.55 -2.70
C PRO A 126 18.44 -12.76 -3.79
N TYR A 127 18.06 -12.90 -5.06
CA TYR A 127 18.64 -12.12 -6.16
C TYR A 127 18.39 -10.62 -6.02
N TYR A 128 17.28 -10.22 -5.37
CA TYR A 128 16.92 -8.82 -5.25
C TYR A 128 17.54 -8.09 -4.07
N LYS A 129 18.27 -8.80 -3.18
CA LYS A 129 19.13 -8.14 -2.19
C LYS A 129 20.23 -7.31 -2.87
N GLU A 130 20.77 -7.83 -3.99
CA GLU A 130 21.78 -7.12 -4.78
C GLU A 130 21.17 -5.91 -5.52
N MET A 131 19.88 -5.94 -5.83
CA MET A 131 19.15 -4.82 -6.44
C MET A 131 18.75 -3.74 -5.44
N LYS A 132 19.11 -3.90 -4.17
CA LYS A 132 18.75 -2.97 -3.08
C LYS A 132 17.25 -2.70 -3.04
N LEU A 133 16.42 -3.74 -3.06
CA LEU A 133 14.99 -3.64 -2.80
C LEU A 133 14.71 -3.65 -1.30
N PRO A 134 13.65 -2.96 -0.85
CA PRO A 134 13.20 -3.08 0.54
C PRO A 134 12.77 -4.53 0.82
N MET A 135 13.20 -5.08 1.95
CA MET A 135 12.90 -6.47 2.31
C MET A 135 11.98 -6.51 3.52
N PHE A 136 10.94 -7.30 3.40
CA PHE A 136 9.92 -7.53 4.41
C PHE A 136 9.85 -9.01 4.78
N ASP A 137 9.14 -9.32 5.87
CA ASP A 137 8.67 -10.66 6.18
C ASP A 137 7.25 -10.84 5.61
N LEU A 138 6.97 -11.98 4.99
CA LEU A 138 5.63 -12.30 4.53
C LEU A 138 4.74 -12.71 5.71
N VAL A 139 3.60 -12.06 5.88
CA VAL A 139 2.58 -12.42 6.88
C VAL A 139 1.40 -13.15 6.24
N LEU A 140 0.89 -12.61 5.13
CA LEU A 140 -0.26 -13.16 4.39
C LEU A 140 -0.04 -13.00 2.90
N LYS A 141 -0.50 -14.00 2.16
CA LYS A 141 -0.63 -13.94 0.69
C LYS A 141 -1.81 -14.80 0.28
N GLU A 142 -2.82 -14.20 -0.33
CA GLU A 142 -4.01 -14.90 -0.78
C GLU A 142 -4.65 -14.24 -2.00
N LEU A 143 -5.48 -15.00 -2.70
CA LEU A 143 -6.50 -14.48 -3.60
C LEU A 143 -7.81 -14.44 -2.83
N ARG A 144 -8.38 -13.27 -2.64
CA ARG A 144 -9.66 -13.12 -1.93
C ARG A 144 -10.77 -12.69 -2.88
N PRO A 145 -11.98 -13.20 -2.71
CA PRO A 145 -13.12 -12.72 -3.46
C PRO A 145 -13.59 -11.36 -2.94
N LYS A 146 -13.92 -10.46 -3.87
CA LYS A 146 -14.54 -9.17 -3.59
C LYS A 146 -15.48 -8.80 -4.74
N ASP A 147 -16.73 -8.54 -4.43
CA ASP A 147 -17.76 -8.10 -5.38
C ASP A 147 -17.90 -9.01 -6.63
N GLY A 148 -17.68 -10.32 -6.45
CA GLY A 148 -17.75 -11.31 -7.53
C GLY A 148 -16.46 -11.47 -8.35
N GLU A 149 -15.42 -10.74 -8.03
CA GLU A 149 -14.08 -10.80 -8.64
C GLU A 149 -13.02 -11.27 -7.65
N LEU A 150 -11.76 -11.35 -8.09
CA LEU A 150 -10.62 -11.70 -7.25
C LEU A 150 -9.67 -10.51 -7.09
N GLU A 151 -9.17 -10.35 -5.88
CA GLU A 151 -8.06 -9.45 -5.54
C GLU A 151 -6.87 -10.26 -5.04
N VAL A 152 -5.68 -9.75 -5.31
CA VAL A 152 -4.45 -10.19 -4.63
C VAL A 152 -4.36 -9.43 -3.32
N HIS A 153 -4.34 -10.14 -2.21
CA HIS A 153 -4.16 -9.58 -0.87
C HIS A 153 -2.83 -10.06 -0.28
N VAL A 154 -1.99 -9.12 0.09
CA VAL A 154 -0.66 -9.39 0.64
C VAL A 154 -0.43 -8.52 1.87
N ILE A 155 -0.01 -9.13 2.98
CA ILE A 155 0.44 -8.42 4.16
C ILE A 155 1.94 -8.69 4.35
N LEU A 156 2.71 -7.63 4.34
CA LEU A 156 4.15 -7.63 4.55
C LEU A 156 4.46 -6.97 5.90
N ARG A 157 5.48 -7.48 6.60
CA ARG A 157 5.90 -6.94 7.90
C ARG A 157 7.33 -6.41 7.82
N LYS A 158 7.55 -5.22 8.38
CA LYS A 158 8.90 -4.73 8.62
C LYS A 158 9.61 -5.65 9.62
N PRO A 159 10.79 -6.18 9.32
CA PRO A 159 11.58 -6.95 10.30
C PRO A 159 11.83 -6.17 11.61
N LEU A 160 12.01 -6.92 12.72
CA LEU A 160 12.32 -6.35 14.03
C LEU A 160 13.71 -5.75 14.10
#